data_a05c01b767f32502ff98a34016b26631
#
_entry.id   a05c01b767f32502ff98a34016b26631
#
_cell.length_a   1.000
_cell.length_b   1.000
_cell.length_c   1.000
_cell.angle_alpha   90.00
_cell.angle_beta   90.00
_cell.angle_gamma   90.00
#
_symmetry.space_group_name_H-M   'P 1'
#
loop_
_entity.id
_entity.type
_entity.pdbx_description
1 polymer ?
#
loop_
_entity_poly.entity_id
_entity_poly.type
_entity_poly.pdbx_seq_one_letter_code
_entity_poly.pdbx_strand_id
1 'polypeptide(L)'
;MTSSGKPDSPLFEQAPTDGSDVKLTLDPIVQQAAEKALEGTGSVPSALVAIDVPTGNVLASANSPALGFDRAITGHYPPGSAFKVATSYSLLRQGKVTPQTPVDCPKTFTVDGRSYKNYEGESLGTPDFATDFAHSCNTAFIQLAAQLGDGDLATAAKQLGIGAGWAKALGVNGAFDGSVPVNNGKTDKASASIGQGRDVVSPMALAVMAGSVARGSMIPPALVTDPAPAGARRQPAPLDGKTVGELQDLMRQVVVDGTATVMADTPGGPVHGKTGTAEHGSKNPPETHAWFVGYQGDVAFAVLVEEGKSGGEVAAPVAKDFLTELAATR
;
A
#
# COMPACT_ATOMS: atom_id res chain seq x y z
N MET A 1 -49.05 -37.73 11.22
CA MET A 1 -50.12 -37.53 12.22
C MET A 1 -49.47 -37.79 13.59
N THR A 2 -49.08 -36.76 14.26
CA THR A 2 -48.54 -36.81 15.62
C THR A 2 -49.71 -36.82 16.58
N SER A 3 -49.90 -37.91 17.24
CA SER A 3 -50.97 -38.13 18.21
C SER A 3 -50.45 -37.96 19.62
N SER A 4 -50.25 -36.79 20.08
CA SER A 4 -50.31 -36.41 21.48
C SER A 4 -49.95 -34.93 21.65
N GLY A 5 -50.80 -34.17 22.30
CA GLY A 5 -50.57 -32.74 22.60
C GLY A 5 -49.50 -32.50 23.67
N LYS A 6 -48.38 -33.19 23.59
CA LYS A 6 -47.17 -32.87 24.34
C LYS A 6 -46.29 -31.98 23.47
N PRO A 7 -45.77 -30.87 24.01
CA PRO A 7 -44.78 -30.07 23.29
C PRO A 7 -43.58 -30.94 22.96
N ASP A 8 -43.05 -30.77 21.74
CA ASP A 8 -41.82 -31.46 21.29
C ASP A 8 -40.72 -31.18 22.29
N SER A 9 -40.12 -32.22 22.86
CA SER A 9 -38.93 -32.07 23.69
C SER A 9 -37.70 -31.95 22.76
N PRO A 10 -36.85 -30.97 22.94
CA PRO A 10 -35.62 -30.88 22.13
C PRO A 10 -34.78 -32.13 22.34
N LEU A 11 -34.33 -32.76 21.22
CA LEU A 11 -33.49 -33.95 21.27
C LEU A 11 -32.04 -33.61 21.70
N PHE A 12 -31.67 -32.35 21.55
CA PHE A 12 -30.37 -31.81 21.94
C PHE A 12 -30.52 -30.32 22.19
N GLU A 13 -29.99 -29.84 23.30
CA GLU A 13 -29.89 -28.43 23.64
C GLU A 13 -28.45 -28.17 24.11
N GLN A 14 -27.73 -27.32 23.39
CA GLN A 14 -26.41 -26.84 23.81
C GLN A 14 -26.57 -25.38 24.26
N ALA A 15 -26.30 -25.13 25.51
CA ALA A 15 -26.29 -23.79 26.04
C ALA A 15 -25.26 -22.92 25.30
N PRO A 16 -25.54 -21.68 24.91
CA PRO A 16 -24.58 -20.79 24.36
C PRO A 16 -23.45 -20.57 25.39
N THR A 17 -22.23 -20.48 24.87
CA THR A 17 -21.07 -20.05 25.66
C THR A 17 -20.89 -18.55 25.44
N ASP A 18 -20.76 -17.79 26.53
CA ASP A 18 -20.50 -16.36 26.44
C ASP A 18 -19.19 -16.11 25.68
N GLY A 19 -19.20 -15.09 24.80
CA GLY A 19 -18.00 -14.61 24.13
C GLY A 19 -17.10 -13.85 25.10
N SER A 20 -15.87 -13.59 24.64
CA SER A 20 -14.95 -12.70 25.36
C SER A 20 -14.88 -11.34 24.64
N ASP A 21 -14.67 -10.26 25.41
CA ASP A 21 -14.41 -8.95 24.83
C ASP A 21 -13.13 -8.94 24.04
N VAL A 22 -13.11 -8.17 22.94
CA VAL A 22 -11.93 -7.95 22.10
C VAL A 22 -11.67 -6.45 22.04
N LYS A 23 -10.46 -6.04 22.41
CA LYS A 23 -10.03 -4.64 22.32
C LYS A 23 -9.25 -4.41 21.03
N LEU A 24 -9.69 -3.43 20.26
CA LEU A 24 -9.08 -3.01 19.00
C LEU A 24 -8.40 -1.64 19.14
N THR A 25 -7.52 -1.33 18.16
CA THR A 25 -6.86 -0.02 18.02
C THR A 25 -7.64 0.94 17.12
N LEU A 26 -8.73 0.50 16.50
CA LEU A 26 -9.53 1.33 15.60
C LEU A 26 -9.99 2.61 16.30
N ASP A 27 -9.85 3.73 15.61
CA ASP A 27 -10.38 5.02 15.99
C ASP A 27 -11.70 5.25 15.25
N PRO A 28 -12.84 5.41 15.94
CA PRO A 28 -14.14 5.57 15.29
C PRO A 28 -14.22 6.76 14.33
N ILE A 29 -13.51 7.86 14.62
CA ILE A 29 -13.49 9.06 13.77
C ILE A 29 -12.72 8.77 12.48
N VAL A 30 -11.54 8.14 12.60
CA VAL A 30 -10.71 7.79 11.45
C VAL A 30 -11.39 6.71 10.60
N GLN A 31 -12.04 5.72 11.22
CA GLN A 31 -12.78 4.68 10.53
C GLN A 31 -13.96 5.28 9.74
N GLN A 32 -14.73 6.17 10.34
CA GLN A 32 -15.86 6.82 9.67
C GLN A 32 -15.39 7.70 8.50
N ALA A 33 -14.30 8.44 8.66
CA ALA A 33 -13.71 9.23 7.57
C ALA A 33 -13.25 8.34 6.40
N ALA A 34 -12.67 7.17 6.70
CA ALA A 34 -12.25 6.20 5.69
C ALA A 34 -13.44 5.60 4.93
N GLU A 35 -14.50 5.20 5.64
CA GLU A 35 -15.73 4.66 5.04
C GLU A 35 -16.41 5.69 4.13
N LYS A 36 -16.53 6.94 4.59
CA LYS A 36 -17.13 8.04 3.84
C LYS A 36 -16.34 8.35 2.56
N ALA A 37 -15.01 8.34 2.63
CA ALA A 37 -14.18 8.56 1.45
C ALA A 37 -14.38 7.46 0.39
N LEU A 38 -14.61 6.21 0.81
CA LEU A 38 -14.87 5.10 -0.11
C LEU A 38 -16.26 5.19 -0.78
N GLU A 39 -17.22 5.93 -0.25
CA GLU A 39 -18.51 6.15 -0.92
C GLU A 39 -18.32 6.79 -2.30
N GLY A 40 -17.28 7.63 -2.46
CA GLY A 40 -16.92 8.26 -3.73
C GLY A 40 -16.53 7.28 -4.84
N THR A 41 -16.23 6.01 -4.52
CA THR A 41 -15.91 4.97 -5.52
C THR A 41 -17.17 4.33 -6.12
N GLY A 42 -18.36 4.64 -5.61
CA GLY A 42 -19.63 4.07 -6.06
C GLY A 42 -19.68 2.56 -5.86
N SER A 43 -19.92 1.82 -6.95
CA SER A 43 -19.98 0.35 -6.92
C SER A 43 -18.63 -0.33 -7.17
N VAL A 44 -17.55 0.42 -7.40
CA VAL A 44 -16.23 -0.15 -7.65
C VAL A 44 -15.63 -0.63 -6.33
N PRO A 45 -15.24 -1.92 -6.23
CA PRO A 45 -14.65 -2.44 -5.02
C PRO A 45 -13.38 -1.68 -4.65
N SER A 46 -13.29 -1.29 -3.38
CA SER A 46 -12.19 -0.45 -2.91
C SER A 46 -11.85 -0.72 -1.43
N ALA A 47 -10.70 -0.27 -0.99
CA ALA A 47 -10.27 -0.36 0.39
C ALA A 47 -9.41 0.84 0.79
N LEU A 48 -9.51 1.22 2.08
CA LEU A 48 -8.66 2.21 2.70
C LEU A 48 -8.19 1.70 4.06
N VAL A 49 -6.88 1.76 4.27
CA VAL A 49 -6.24 1.48 5.56
C VAL A 49 -5.56 2.73 6.07
N ALA A 50 -5.74 3.05 7.35
CA ALA A 50 -5.00 4.11 8.03
C ALA A 50 -4.28 3.57 9.27
N ILE A 51 -3.04 4.04 9.48
CA ILE A 51 -2.15 3.62 10.56
C ILE A 51 -1.61 4.85 11.27
N ASP A 52 -1.58 4.80 12.59
CA ASP A 52 -0.90 5.79 13.43
C ASP A 52 0.63 5.70 13.22
N VAL A 53 1.23 6.78 12.74
CA VAL A 53 2.66 6.81 12.42
C VAL A 53 3.53 6.55 13.66
N PRO A 54 3.31 7.20 14.84
CA PRO A 54 4.12 6.95 16.02
C PRO A 54 4.09 5.51 16.53
N THR A 55 2.93 4.89 16.58
CA THR A 55 2.74 3.59 17.24
C THR A 55 2.60 2.41 16.29
N GLY A 56 2.23 2.64 15.02
CA GLY A 56 1.86 1.60 14.07
C GLY A 56 0.50 0.94 14.40
N ASN A 57 -0.34 1.54 15.23
CA ASN A 57 -1.69 1.06 15.48
C ASN A 57 -2.57 1.27 14.24
N VAL A 58 -3.38 0.28 13.93
CA VAL A 58 -4.37 0.41 12.84
C VAL A 58 -5.50 1.29 13.35
N LEU A 59 -5.69 2.45 12.72
CA LEU A 59 -6.74 3.42 13.06
C LEU A 59 -8.02 3.18 12.26
N ALA A 60 -7.88 2.71 11.03
CA ALA A 60 -9.01 2.36 10.16
C ALA A 60 -8.67 1.21 9.22
N SER A 61 -9.68 0.38 8.94
CA SER A 61 -9.67 -0.67 7.93
C SER A 61 -11.03 -0.71 7.26
N ALA A 62 -11.19 0.04 6.18
CA ALA A 62 -12.45 0.20 5.48
C ALA A 62 -12.45 -0.55 4.13
N ASN A 63 -13.58 -1.15 3.79
CA ASN A 63 -13.82 -1.83 2.52
C ASN A 63 -15.11 -1.32 1.88
N SER A 64 -15.15 -1.23 0.57
CA SER A 64 -16.38 -1.05 -0.21
C SER A 64 -16.46 -2.19 -1.25
N PRO A 65 -17.55 -3.00 -1.26
CA PRO A 65 -18.60 -3.05 -0.24
C PRO A 65 -18.08 -3.44 1.15
N ALA A 66 -18.72 -2.96 2.21
CA ALA A 66 -18.29 -3.15 3.59
C ALA A 66 -18.36 -4.62 4.06
N LEU A 67 -19.21 -5.43 3.45
CA LEU A 67 -19.35 -6.85 3.75
C LEU A 67 -18.80 -7.72 2.63
N GLY A 68 -18.31 -8.90 2.99
CA GLY A 68 -17.78 -9.88 2.06
C GLY A 68 -16.27 -10.02 2.14
N PHE A 69 -15.57 -9.86 1.01
CA PHE A 69 -14.11 -10.02 0.95
C PHE A 69 -13.39 -8.82 1.60
N ASP A 70 -12.57 -9.10 2.60
CA ASP A 70 -11.74 -8.10 3.27
C ASP A 70 -10.51 -7.74 2.43
N ARG A 71 -10.65 -6.77 1.52
CA ARG A 71 -9.60 -6.27 0.64
C ARG A 71 -8.48 -5.63 1.41
N ALA A 72 -8.84 -4.90 2.46
CA ALA A 72 -7.93 -4.08 3.25
C ALA A 72 -6.81 -4.91 3.88
N ILE A 73 -7.14 -6.06 4.45
CA ILE A 73 -6.22 -6.88 5.24
C ILE A 73 -5.82 -8.18 4.54
N THR A 74 -6.76 -8.83 3.83
CA THR A 74 -6.52 -10.15 3.24
C THR A 74 -6.31 -10.14 1.74
N GLY A 75 -6.43 -8.98 1.10
CA GLY A 75 -6.28 -8.84 -0.35
C GLY A 75 -4.86 -9.13 -0.83
N HIS A 76 -4.77 -9.64 -2.08
CA HIS A 76 -3.52 -9.97 -2.76
C HIS A 76 -3.51 -9.28 -4.11
N TYR A 77 -2.87 -8.13 -4.19
CA TYR A 77 -2.89 -7.28 -5.38
C TYR A 77 -1.48 -6.92 -5.85
N PRO A 78 -1.23 -6.80 -7.15
CA PRO A 78 0.01 -6.21 -7.62
C PRO A 78 0.07 -4.74 -7.17
N PRO A 79 1.19 -4.28 -6.59
CA PRO A 79 1.31 -2.91 -6.08
C PRO A 79 1.46 -1.86 -7.19
N GLY A 80 1.88 -2.26 -8.38
CA GLY A 80 2.23 -1.32 -9.44
C GLY A 80 3.25 -0.29 -8.96
N SER A 81 3.18 0.91 -9.51
CA SER A 81 4.14 1.98 -9.19
C SER A 81 4.16 2.44 -7.72
N ALA A 82 3.23 2.02 -6.87
CA ALA A 82 3.35 2.23 -5.42
C ALA A 82 4.60 1.53 -4.85
N PHE A 83 5.01 0.41 -5.44
CA PHE A 83 6.22 -0.32 -5.06
C PHE A 83 7.52 0.44 -5.34
N LYS A 84 7.50 1.46 -6.20
CA LYS A 84 8.68 2.31 -6.46
C LYS A 84 9.22 3.00 -5.21
N VAL A 85 8.43 3.12 -4.14
CA VAL A 85 8.90 3.53 -2.81
C VAL A 85 9.96 2.55 -2.30
N ALA A 86 9.69 1.24 -2.35
CA ALA A 86 10.65 0.22 -1.93
C ALA A 86 11.85 0.12 -2.87
N THR A 87 11.62 0.25 -4.19
CA THR A 87 12.70 0.25 -5.19
C THR A 87 13.63 1.44 -4.98
N SER A 88 13.07 2.65 -4.75
CA SER A 88 13.87 3.86 -4.46
C SER A 88 14.66 3.73 -3.17
N TYR A 89 14.03 3.19 -2.10
CA TYR A 89 14.74 2.92 -0.86
C TYR A 89 15.96 2.01 -1.07
N SER A 90 15.82 0.95 -1.89
CA SER A 90 16.94 0.06 -2.23
C SER A 90 18.05 0.78 -2.99
N LEU A 91 17.69 1.57 -4.02
CA LEU A 91 18.64 2.29 -4.87
C LEU A 91 19.42 3.38 -4.09
N LEU A 92 18.70 4.21 -3.33
CA LEU A 92 19.28 5.29 -2.51
C LEU A 92 20.19 4.72 -1.42
N ARG A 93 19.72 3.73 -0.67
CA ARG A 93 20.47 3.10 0.42
C ARG A 93 21.79 2.48 -0.05
N GLN A 94 21.82 1.93 -1.26
CA GLN A 94 23.03 1.34 -1.85
C GLN A 94 23.89 2.37 -2.59
N GLY A 95 23.51 3.65 -2.61
CA GLY A 95 24.22 4.71 -3.31
C GLY A 95 24.24 4.53 -4.83
N LYS A 96 23.26 3.81 -5.38
CA LYS A 96 23.13 3.62 -6.84
C LYS A 96 22.62 4.88 -7.53
N VAL A 97 21.84 5.67 -6.81
CA VAL A 97 21.35 6.98 -7.23
C VAL A 97 21.34 7.95 -6.05
N THR A 98 21.27 9.23 -6.36
CA THR A 98 20.82 10.33 -5.50
C THR A 98 19.58 10.94 -6.13
N PRO A 99 18.78 11.77 -5.43
CA PRO A 99 17.66 12.48 -6.04
C PRO A 99 18.03 13.28 -7.30
N GLN A 100 19.26 13.78 -7.38
CA GLN A 100 19.78 14.59 -8.50
C GLN A 100 20.46 13.77 -9.60
N THR A 101 20.51 12.44 -9.49
CA THR A 101 21.13 11.60 -10.52
C THR A 101 20.33 11.65 -11.82
N PRO A 102 20.92 12.09 -12.96
CA PRO A 102 20.25 12.06 -14.25
C PRO A 102 19.95 10.61 -14.68
N VAL A 103 18.70 10.33 -15.10
CA VAL A 103 18.30 9.01 -15.59
C VAL A 103 17.42 9.19 -16.83
N ASP A 104 17.66 8.39 -17.85
CA ASP A 104 16.87 8.43 -19.07
C ASP A 104 15.46 7.87 -18.84
N CYS A 105 14.44 8.62 -19.27
CA CYS A 105 13.05 8.18 -19.31
C CYS A 105 12.54 8.09 -20.75
N PRO A 106 13.02 7.12 -21.55
CA PRO A 106 12.53 6.92 -22.90
C PRO A 106 11.12 6.33 -22.89
N LYS A 107 10.38 6.51 -23.97
CA LYS A 107 9.01 6.01 -24.15
C LYS A 107 8.89 4.49 -23.91
N THR A 108 9.91 3.74 -24.34
CA THR A 108 10.00 2.28 -24.21
C THR A 108 11.41 1.85 -23.84
N PHE A 109 11.52 0.74 -23.11
CA PHE A 109 12.79 0.11 -22.79
C PHE A 109 12.66 -1.41 -22.87
N THR A 110 13.67 -2.09 -23.43
CA THR A 110 13.60 -3.55 -23.66
C THR A 110 14.64 -4.27 -22.79
N VAL A 111 14.19 -5.29 -22.07
CA VAL A 111 15.04 -6.18 -21.25
C VAL A 111 14.82 -7.62 -21.72
N ASP A 112 15.89 -8.27 -22.18
CA ASP A 112 15.87 -9.66 -22.67
C ASP A 112 14.68 -9.97 -23.60
N GLY A 113 14.41 -9.07 -24.56
CA GLY A 113 13.35 -9.20 -25.56
C GLY A 113 11.94 -8.77 -25.12
N ARG A 114 11.73 -8.48 -23.82
CA ARG A 114 10.46 -7.92 -23.31
C ARG A 114 10.52 -6.39 -23.36
N SER A 115 9.56 -5.79 -24.08
CA SER A 115 9.40 -4.33 -24.12
C SER A 115 8.52 -3.84 -22.99
N TYR A 116 8.95 -2.79 -22.33
CA TYR A 116 8.23 -2.06 -21.28
C TYR A 116 7.96 -0.65 -21.78
N LYS A 117 6.86 -0.05 -21.29
CA LYS A 117 6.44 1.31 -21.64
C LYS A 117 6.08 2.11 -20.39
N ASN A 118 6.15 3.43 -20.52
CA ASN A 118 5.56 4.35 -19.54
C ASN A 118 4.04 4.41 -19.74
N TYR A 119 3.34 4.89 -18.70
CA TYR A 119 1.90 5.14 -18.77
C TYR A 119 1.63 6.11 -19.93
N GLU A 120 0.61 5.82 -20.75
CA GLU A 120 0.26 6.58 -21.96
C GLU A 120 1.42 6.85 -22.95
N GLY A 121 2.55 6.16 -22.77
CA GLY A 121 3.73 6.32 -23.63
C GLY A 121 4.49 7.62 -23.41
N GLU A 122 4.45 8.17 -22.21
CA GLU A 122 5.20 9.36 -21.79
C GLU A 122 6.72 9.16 -21.95
N SER A 123 7.42 10.26 -22.22
CA SER A 123 8.88 10.33 -22.26
C SER A 123 9.32 11.67 -21.70
N LEU A 124 10.23 11.65 -20.71
CA LEU A 124 10.70 12.84 -20.01
C LEU A 124 12.11 13.29 -20.46
N GLY A 125 12.71 12.58 -21.41
CA GLY A 125 14.12 12.79 -21.76
C GLY A 125 15.05 12.24 -20.70
N THR A 126 15.97 13.06 -20.18
CA THR A 126 16.95 12.67 -19.15
C THR A 126 16.82 13.60 -17.93
N PRO A 127 15.70 13.54 -17.18
CA PRO A 127 15.53 14.32 -15.97
C PRO A 127 16.39 13.77 -14.82
N ASP A 128 16.33 14.38 -13.66
CA ASP A 128 16.86 13.80 -12.45
C ASP A 128 15.95 12.69 -11.89
N PHE A 129 16.48 11.85 -11.01
CA PHE A 129 15.75 10.73 -10.40
C PHE A 129 14.53 11.19 -9.60
N ALA A 130 14.57 12.39 -9.01
CA ALA A 130 13.43 12.96 -8.29
C ALA A 130 12.23 13.21 -9.23
N THR A 131 12.49 13.74 -10.40
CA THR A 131 11.48 13.95 -11.46
C THR A 131 10.95 12.60 -11.99
N ASP A 132 11.83 11.61 -12.24
CA ASP A 132 11.41 10.26 -12.64
C ASP A 132 10.51 9.59 -11.60
N PHE A 133 10.82 9.77 -10.32
CA PHE A 133 9.98 9.25 -9.23
C PHE A 133 8.63 9.99 -9.19
N ALA A 134 8.64 11.33 -9.27
CA ALA A 134 7.45 12.17 -9.21
C ALA A 134 6.45 11.85 -10.32
N HIS A 135 6.94 11.70 -11.55
CA HIS A 135 6.16 11.33 -12.73
C HIS A 135 6.04 9.82 -12.95
N SER A 136 6.62 9.04 -12.05
CA SER A 136 6.47 7.57 -12.08
C SER A 136 7.03 6.90 -13.35
N CYS A 137 8.14 7.38 -13.91
CA CYS A 137 8.76 6.81 -15.11
C CYS A 137 9.13 5.33 -14.95
N ASN A 138 8.44 4.43 -15.65
CA ASN A 138 8.72 2.99 -15.58
C ASN A 138 10.08 2.64 -16.15
N THR A 139 10.41 3.23 -17.31
CA THR A 139 11.63 2.89 -18.05
C THR A 139 12.89 3.30 -17.31
N ALA A 140 12.87 4.40 -16.56
CA ALA A 140 13.98 4.80 -15.68
C ALA A 140 14.20 3.77 -14.57
N PHE A 141 13.13 3.37 -13.86
CA PHE A 141 13.21 2.37 -12.79
C PHE A 141 13.68 1.01 -13.27
N ILE A 142 13.25 0.57 -14.46
CA ILE A 142 13.67 -0.69 -15.07
C ILE A 142 15.17 -0.65 -15.41
N GLN A 143 15.68 0.45 -15.93
CA GLN A 143 17.12 0.63 -16.19
C GLN A 143 17.93 0.57 -14.89
N LEU A 144 17.48 1.28 -13.86
CA LEU A 144 18.15 1.30 -12.56
C LEU A 144 18.11 -0.05 -11.85
N ALA A 145 17.08 -0.85 -12.04
CA ALA A 145 16.97 -2.19 -11.46
C ALA A 145 18.10 -3.13 -11.89
N ALA A 146 18.72 -2.90 -13.05
CA ALA A 146 19.90 -3.66 -13.49
C ALA A 146 21.10 -3.52 -12.55
N GLN A 147 21.16 -2.46 -11.73
CA GLN A 147 22.21 -2.21 -10.75
C GLN A 147 21.98 -2.92 -9.41
N LEU A 148 20.79 -3.50 -9.20
CA LEU A 148 20.42 -4.22 -7.97
C LEU A 148 20.72 -5.71 -8.09
N GLY A 149 21.07 -6.31 -6.96
CA GLY A 149 21.11 -7.76 -6.78
C GLY A 149 19.73 -8.39 -6.82
N ASP A 150 19.63 -9.69 -7.03
CA ASP A 150 18.34 -10.38 -7.17
C ASP A 150 17.50 -10.37 -5.88
N GLY A 151 18.12 -10.29 -4.71
CA GLY A 151 17.46 -10.22 -3.41
C GLY A 151 17.19 -8.81 -2.87
N ASP A 152 17.65 -7.77 -3.56
CA ASP A 152 17.66 -6.40 -3.02
C ASP A 152 16.26 -5.81 -2.88
N LEU A 153 15.38 -6.04 -3.85
CA LEU A 153 13.98 -5.58 -3.79
C LEU A 153 13.22 -6.28 -2.66
N ALA A 154 13.39 -7.60 -2.52
CA ALA A 154 12.79 -8.36 -1.42
C ALA A 154 13.29 -7.89 -0.05
N THR A 155 14.58 -7.57 0.06
CA THR A 155 15.19 -7.04 1.29
C THR A 155 14.64 -5.66 1.64
N ALA A 156 14.58 -4.74 0.67
CA ALA A 156 14.03 -3.40 0.85
C ALA A 156 12.55 -3.44 1.23
N ALA A 157 11.76 -4.25 0.53
CA ALA A 157 10.34 -4.46 0.84
C ALA A 157 10.13 -4.93 2.29
N LYS A 158 10.91 -5.94 2.72
CA LYS A 158 10.85 -6.47 4.09
C LYS A 158 11.24 -5.43 5.13
N GLN A 159 12.26 -4.62 4.87
CA GLN A 159 12.69 -3.54 5.79
C GLN A 159 11.61 -2.47 5.95
N LEU A 160 10.82 -2.22 4.91
CA LEU A 160 9.70 -1.28 4.93
C LEU A 160 8.39 -1.91 5.42
N GLY A 161 8.36 -3.23 5.70
CA GLY A 161 7.21 -3.92 6.29
C GLY A 161 6.43 -4.82 5.33
N ILE A 162 6.76 -4.88 4.04
CA ILE A 162 6.13 -5.80 3.09
C ILE A 162 6.81 -7.17 3.20
N GLY A 163 6.04 -8.22 3.52
CA GLY A 163 6.57 -9.57 3.72
C GLY A 163 7.45 -9.69 4.98
N ALA A 164 7.22 -8.85 5.98
CA ALA A 164 8.01 -8.78 7.21
C ALA A 164 7.59 -9.78 8.29
N GLY A 165 6.54 -10.57 8.06
CA GLY A 165 6.09 -11.63 8.97
C GLY A 165 5.15 -11.18 10.08
N TRP A 166 4.56 -9.99 9.98
CA TRP A 166 3.65 -9.45 11.00
C TRP A 166 2.19 -9.92 10.85
N ALA A 167 1.80 -10.52 9.74
CA ALA A 167 0.40 -10.87 9.45
C ALA A 167 -0.28 -11.65 10.60
N LYS A 168 0.39 -12.66 11.16
CA LYS A 168 -0.17 -13.45 12.29
C LYS A 168 -0.37 -12.62 13.56
N ALA A 169 0.49 -11.61 13.79
CA ALA A 169 0.45 -10.77 14.97
C ALA A 169 -0.68 -9.71 14.89
N LEU A 170 -1.30 -9.52 13.73
CA LEU A 170 -2.44 -8.61 13.56
C LEU A 170 -3.71 -9.13 14.24
N GLY A 171 -3.82 -10.45 14.46
CA GLY A 171 -4.99 -11.07 15.08
C GLY A 171 -6.17 -11.30 14.14
N VAL A 172 -5.97 -11.14 12.83
CA VAL A 172 -6.99 -11.35 11.79
C VAL A 172 -6.65 -12.60 10.99
N ASN A 173 -7.62 -13.50 10.84
CA ASN A 173 -7.43 -14.70 10.05
C ASN A 173 -7.31 -14.33 8.55
N GLY A 174 -6.30 -14.90 7.90
CA GLY A 174 -6.03 -14.60 6.49
C GLY A 174 -5.31 -13.27 6.24
N ALA A 175 -4.90 -12.53 7.28
CA ALA A 175 -4.10 -11.31 7.10
C ALA A 175 -2.86 -11.59 6.24
N PHE A 176 -2.58 -10.65 5.33
CA PHE A 176 -1.50 -10.79 4.36
C PHE A 176 -0.56 -9.58 4.41
N ASP A 177 0.70 -9.83 4.75
CA ASP A 177 1.73 -8.78 4.86
C ASP A 177 2.53 -8.54 3.56
N GLY A 178 2.11 -9.17 2.47
CA GLY A 178 2.75 -9.05 1.17
C GLY A 178 3.75 -10.16 0.87
N SER A 179 4.13 -10.26 -0.39
CA SER A 179 5.15 -11.19 -0.89
C SER A 179 5.94 -10.52 -2.01
N VAL A 180 7.24 -10.38 -1.81
CA VAL A 180 8.20 -9.91 -2.82
C VAL A 180 9.29 -10.98 -2.93
N PRO A 181 9.19 -11.88 -3.93
CA PRO A 181 10.14 -12.97 -4.09
C PRO A 181 11.52 -12.47 -4.54
N VAL A 182 12.56 -13.23 -4.23
CA VAL A 182 13.88 -13.04 -4.86
C VAL A 182 13.71 -13.16 -6.37
N ASN A 183 14.29 -12.20 -7.11
CA ASN A 183 14.13 -12.12 -8.55
C ASN A 183 14.86 -13.27 -9.26
N ASN A 184 14.26 -13.75 -10.34
CA ASN A 184 14.80 -14.81 -11.18
C ASN A 184 15.07 -14.27 -12.60
N GLY A 185 16.24 -13.67 -12.77
CA GLY A 185 16.67 -13.08 -14.04
C GLY A 185 16.24 -11.63 -14.24
N LYS A 186 16.73 -11.05 -15.33
CA LYS A 186 16.65 -9.60 -15.59
C LYS A 186 15.21 -9.13 -15.83
N THR A 187 14.43 -9.89 -16.59
CA THR A 187 13.03 -9.56 -16.92
C THR A 187 12.14 -9.58 -15.68
N ASP A 188 12.34 -10.57 -14.79
CA ASP A 188 11.62 -10.65 -13.53
C ASP A 188 11.95 -9.46 -12.62
N LYS A 189 13.25 -9.13 -12.48
CA LYS A 189 13.71 -7.96 -11.73
C LYS A 189 13.19 -6.63 -12.30
N ALA A 190 13.20 -6.48 -13.62
CA ALA A 190 12.63 -5.32 -14.31
C ALA A 190 11.16 -5.14 -13.99
N SER A 191 10.37 -6.23 -14.03
CA SER A 191 8.94 -6.20 -13.69
C SER A 191 8.73 -5.88 -12.21
N ALA A 192 9.47 -6.54 -11.31
CA ALA A 192 9.40 -6.32 -9.86
C ALA A 192 9.74 -4.87 -9.48
N SER A 193 10.73 -4.24 -10.15
CA SER A 193 11.14 -2.86 -9.84
C SER A 193 10.04 -1.81 -10.00
N ILE A 194 9.01 -2.13 -10.77
CA ILE A 194 7.82 -1.29 -10.99
C ILE A 194 6.55 -1.90 -10.35
N GLY A 195 6.73 -2.88 -9.47
CA GLY A 195 5.63 -3.52 -8.72
C GLY A 195 4.71 -4.38 -9.57
N GLN A 196 5.28 -4.99 -10.61
CA GLN A 196 4.59 -5.91 -11.51
C GLN A 196 5.21 -7.32 -11.42
N GLY A 197 4.60 -8.29 -12.07
CA GLY A 197 5.12 -9.66 -12.09
C GLY A 197 4.62 -10.47 -10.90
N ARG A 198 5.55 -10.90 -10.00
CA ARG A 198 5.23 -11.80 -8.89
C ARG A 198 5.01 -11.08 -7.56
N ASP A 199 5.19 -9.78 -7.53
CA ASP A 199 5.01 -8.98 -6.32
C ASP A 199 3.52 -8.80 -6.03
N VAL A 200 3.12 -9.13 -4.80
CA VAL A 200 1.74 -8.96 -4.33
C VAL A 200 1.72 -8.38 -2.92
N VAL A 201 0.76 -7.50 -2.68
CA VAL A 201 0.59 -6.79 -1.40
C VAL A 201 -0.88 -6.71 -1.00
N SER A 202 -1.13 -6.42 0.28
CA SER A 202 -2.42 -5.91 0.74
C SER A 202 -2.36 -4.38 0.90
N PRO A 203 -3.50 -3.67 0.93
CA PRO A 203 -3.54 -2.27 1.35
C PRO A 203 -2.90 -2.04 2.71
N MET A 204 -3.09 -2.96 3.66
CA MET A 204 -2.44 -2.93 4.97
C MET A 204 -0.90 -2.92 4.84
N ALA A 205 -0.33 -3.79 3.98
CA ALA A 205 1.12 -3.84 3.79
C ALA A 205 1.69 -2.54 3.21
N LEU A 206 0.96 -1.89 2.29
CA LEU A 206 1.37 -0.59 1.74
C LEU A 206 1.21 0.55 2.76
N ALA A 207 0.18 0.52 3.62
CA ALA A 207 0.05 1.48 4.70
C ALA A 207 1.19 1.34 5.73
N VAL A 208 1.61 0.10 6.05
CA VAL A 208 2.78 -0.17 6.90
C VAL A 208 4.06 0.35 6.26
N MET A 209 4.24 0.18 4.97
CA MET A 209 5.36 0.75 4.22
C MET A 209 5.40 2.28 4.33
N ALA A 210 4.27 2.96 4.09
CA ALA A 210 4.18 4.41 4.21
C ALA A 210 4.48 4.90 5.63
N GLY A 211 3.92 4.23 6.64
CA GLY A 211 4.18 4.51 8.06
C GLY A 211 5.64 4.29 8.44
N SER A 212 6.30 3.30 7.85
CA SER A 212 7.73 3.04 8.05
C SER A 212 8.61 4.16 7.50
N VAL A 213 8.28 4.68 6.32
CA VAL A 213 8.96 5.84 5.72
C VAL A 213 8.70 7.10 6.55
N ALA A 214 7.45 7.37 6.92
CA ALA A 214 7.08 8.55 7.69
C ALA A 214 7.82 8.63 9.04
N ARG A 215 7.96 7.50 9.73
CA ARG A 215 8.58 7.38 11.06
C ARG A 215 10.10 7.19 11.02
N GLY A 216 10.67 6.69 9.93
CA GLY A 216 12.07 6.28 9.86
C GLY A 216 12.37 4.94 10.56
N SER A 217 11.34 4.14 10.81
CA SER A 217 11.49 2.78 11.36
C SER A 217 10.26 1.92 11.05
N MET A 218 10.45 0.64 10.78
CA MET A 218 9.37 -0.31 10.66
C MET A 218 8.90 -0.75 12.05
N ILE A 219 7.60 -0.59 12.31
CA ILE A 219 6.92 -1.18 13.47
C ILE A 219 5.81 -2.09 12.93
N PRO A 220 5.74 -3.37 13.34
CA PRO A 220 4.62 -4.23 12.99
C PRO A 220 3.29 -3.60 13.38
N PRO A 221 2.25 -3.66 12.53
CA PRO A 221 0.96 -3.06 12.86
C PRO A 221 0.28 -3.79 14.03
N ALA A 222 -0.57 -3.10 14.79
CA ALA A 222 -1.46 -3.72 15.74
C ALA A 222 -2.90 -3.34 15.43
N LEU A 223 -3.78 -4.35 15.48
CA LEU A 223 -5.23 -4.16 15.39
C LEU A 223 -5.90 -4.72 16.64
N VAL A 224 -5.64 -5.97 16.98
CA VAL A 224 -6.15 -6.59 18.21
C VAL A 224 -5.11 -6.41 19.33
N THR A 225 -5.55 -5.89 20.49
CA THR A 225 -4.67 -5.63 21.63
C THR A 225 -5.01 -6.47 22.86
N ASP A 226 -6.28 -6.89 23.01
CA ASP A 226 -6.71 -7.74 24.09
C ASP A 226 -7.84 -8.68 23.60
N PRO A 227 -7.70 -10.01 23.72
CA PRO A 227 -6.45 -10.70 24.08
C PRO A 227 -5.36 -10.49 23.02
N ALA A 228 -4.12 -10.26 23.47
CA ALA A 228 -3.00 -10.00 22.56
C ALA A 228 -2.74 -11.22 21.67
N PRO A 229 -2.64 -11.05 20.33
CA PRO A 229 -2.36 -12.15 19.41
C PRO A 229 -0.98 -12.76 19.67
N ALA A 230 -0.86 -14.05 19.34
CA ALA A 230 0.43 -14.74 19.43
C ALA A 230 1.48 -14.08 18.52
N GLY A 231 2.65 -13.79 19.07
CA GLY A 231 3.74 -13.16 18.30
C GLY A 231 3.67 -11.63 18.20
N ALA A 232 2.75 -10.96 18.91
CA ALA A 232 2.54 -9.51 18.90
C ALA A 232 3.74 -8.66 19.43
N ARG A 233 4.98 -9.13 19.25
CA ARG A 233 6.18 -8.33 19.58
C ARG A 233 6.34 -7.21 18.55
N ARG A 234 6.29 -5.97 19.03
CA ARG A 234 6.31 -4.75 18.21
C ARG A 234 7.56 -3.93 18.50
N GLN A 235 8.72 -4.50 18.19
CA GLN A 235 9.97 -3.76 18.31
C GLN A 235 10.24 -2.97 17.03
N PRO A 236 10.51 -1.66 17.12
CA PRO A 236 10.91 -0.85 15.98
C PRO A 236 12.21 -1.38 15.35
N ALA A 237 12.22 -1.51 14.03
CA ALA A 237 13.41 -1.79 13.24
C ALA A 237 13.83 -0.47 12.55
N PRO A 238 14.90 0.20 12.98
CA PRO A 238 15.35 1.45 12.41
C PRO A 238 15.71 1.32 10.94
N LEU A 239 15.39 2.36 10.16
CA LEU A 239 15.81 2.52 8.77
C LEU A 239 17.00 3.46 8.68
N ASP A 240 17.69 3.49 7.54
CA ASP A 240 18.75 4.47 7.29
C ASP A 240 18.17 5.89 7.19
N GLY A 241 18.54 6.77 8.13
CA GLY A 241 17.93 8.09 8.26
C GLY A 241 18.15 9.02 7.07
N LYS A 242 19.31 8.93 6.40
CA LYS A 242 19.59 9.72 5.19
C LYS A 242 18.68 9.26 4.05
N THR A 243 18.64 7.97 3.81
CA THR A 243 17.79 7.36 2.78
C THR A 243 16.32 7.68 3.00
N VAL A 244 15.86 7.62 4.26
CA VAL A 244 14.48 7.96 4.61
C VAL A 244 14.17 9.43 4.31
N GLY A 245 15.04 10.37 4.68
CA GLY A 245 14.84 11.78 4.39
C GLY A 245 14.74 12.04 2.87
N GLU A 246 15.67 11.48 2.08
CA GLU A 246 15.62 11.57 0.63
C GLU A 246 14.32 10.98 0.06
N LEU A 247 13.86 9.85 0.60
CA LEU A 247 12.62 9.20 0.15
C LEU A 247 11.37 10.01 0.53
N GLN A 248 11.35 10.64 1.69
CA GLN A 248 10.30 11.57 2.11
C GLN A 248 10.19 12.76 1.15
N ASP A 249 11.33 13.35 0.75
CA ASP A 249 11.38 14.43 -0.23
C ASP A 249 10.86 13.98 -1.59
N LEU A 250 11.26 12.78 -2.07
CA LEU A 250 10.73 12.20 -3.30
C LEU A 250 9.21 12.01 -3.24
N MET A 251 8.67 11.48 -2.13
CA MET A 251 7.23 11.31 -1.93
C MET A 251 6.49 12.66 -1.86
N ARG A 252 7.14 13.71 -1.34
CA ARG A 252 6.58 15.06 -1.39
C ARG A 252 6.51 15.59 -2.80
N GLN A 253 7.54 15.36 -3.62
CA GLN A 253 7.60 15.83 -5.00
C GLN A 253 6.45 15.26 -5.86
N VAL A 254 6.02 14.03 -5.62
CA VAL A 254 4.82 13.43 -6.30
C VAL A 254 3.58 14.30 -6.15
N VAL A 255 3.42 14.96 -4.99
CA VAL A 255 2.27 15.82 -4.68
C VAL A 255 2.48 17.25 -5.16
N VAL A 256 3.72 17.74 -5.19
CA VAL A 256 4.01 19.13 -5.58
C VAL A 256 3.99 19.29 -7.09
N ASP A 257 4.63 18.39 -7.83
CA ASP A 257 4.86 18.51 -9.28
C ASP A 257 4.83 17.14 -9.99
N GLY A 258 4.09 16.18 -9.46
CA GLY A 258 4.03 14.83 -10.01
C GLY A 258 2.61 14.33 -10.26
N THR A 259 2.47 13.03 -10.19
CA THR A 259 1.21 12.32 -10.51
C THR A 259 0.08 12.51 -9.49
N ALA A 260 0.30 13.23 -8.37
CA ALA A 260 -0.71 13.44 -7.34
C ALA A 260 -0.90 14.93 -6.97
N THR A 261 -0.78 15.86 -7.91
CA THR A 261 -0.98 17.29 -7.67
C THR A 261 -2.37 17.64 -7.14
N VAL A 262 -3.37 16.79 -7.36
CA VAL A 262 -4.70 16.90 -6.75
C VAL A 262 -4.66 16.93 -5.21
N MET A 263 -3.59 16.40 -4.60
CA MET A 263 -3.38 16.37 -3.15
C MET A 263 -2.69 17.62 -2.59
N ALA A 264 -2.26 18.56 -3.44
CA ALA A 264 -1.38 19.66 -3.03
C ALA A 264 -2.03 20.62 -2.01
N ASP A 265 -3.33 20.84 -2.13
CA ASP A 265 -4.15 21.71 -1.28
C ASP A 265 -4.95 20.98 -0.20
N THR A 266 -4.61 19.72 0.10
CA THR A 266 -5.28 18.92 1.13
C THR A 266 -5.08 19.57 2.51
N PRO A 267 -6.15 19.82 3.28
CA PRO A 267 -6.02 20.41 4.61
C PRO A 267 -5.29 19.48 5.58
N GLY A 268 -4.69 20.03 6.65
CA GLY A 268 -3.98 19.27 7.69
C GLY A 268 -2.46 19.21 7.52
N GLY A 269 -1.90 19.84 6.49
CA GLY A 269 -0.45 19.95 6.29
C GLY A 269 0.05 19.21 5.03
N PRO A 270 1.37 19.14 4.83
CA PRO A 270 1.93 18.54 3.62
C PRO A 270 1.65 17.03 3.53
N VAL A 271 1.13 16.61 2.39
CA VAL A 271 0.96 15.19 2.04
C VAL A 271 2.22 14.69 1.32
N HIS A 272 2.64 13.49 1.65
CA HIS A 272 3.71 12.74 1.02
C HIS A 272 3.12 11.45 0.47
N GLY A 273 3.37 11.10 -0.78
CA GLY A 273 2.74 9.89 -1.31
C GLY A 273 3.32 9.40 -2.62
N LYS A 274 2.74 8.30 -3.10
CA LYS A 274 3.04 7.72 -4.40
C LYS A 274 1.77 7.14 -5.00
N THR A 275 1.50 7.47 -6.23
CA THR A 275 0.45 6.84 -7.04
C THR A 275 0.92 5.47 -7.54
N GLY A 276 -0.03 4.57 -7.71
CA GLY A 276 0.19 3.29 -8.36
C GLY A 276 -0.90 3.00 -9.38
N THR A 277 -0.50 2.39 -10.48
CA THR A 277 -1.40 1.80 -11.47
C THR A 277 -0.84 0.42 -11.75
N ALA A 278 -1.60 -0.62 -11.44
CA ALA A 278 -1.17 -2.00 -11.57
C ALA A 278 -2.03 -2.70 -12.61
N GLU A 279 -1.43 -3.06 -13.75
CA GLU A 279 -2.10 -3.84 -14.79
C GLU A 279 -2.35 -5.27 -14.30
N HIS A 280 -3.55 -5.79 -14.56
CA HIS A 280 -3.93 -7.17 -14.22
C HIS A 280 -4.90 -7.77 -15.25
N GLY A 281 -5.16 -9.08 -15.10
CA GLY A 281 -6.06 -9.80 -16.01
C GLY A 281 -5.46 -10.08 -17.39
N SER A 282 -6.29 -10.57 -18.30
CA SER A 282 -5.90 -10.96 -19.66
C SER A 282 -6.61 -10.14 -20.74
N LYS A 283 -7.36 -9.10 -20.37
CA LYS A 283 -8.04 -8.22 -21.34
C LYS A 283 -7.03 -7.37 -22.11
N ASN A 284 -7.42 -6.85 -23.24
CA ASN A 284 -6.64 -5.89 -24.02
C ASN A 284 -7.51 -4.68 -24.37
N PRO A 285 -7.28 -3.47 -23.82
CA PRO A 285 -6.22 -3.16 -22.82
C PRO A 285 -6.45 -3.91 -21.49
N PRO A 286 -5.39 -4.14 -20.70
CA PRO A 286 -5.51 -4.79 -19.41
C PRO A 286 -6.32 -3.93 -18.42
N GLU A 287 -6.99 -4.59 -17.48
CA GLU A 287 -7.62 -3.93 -16.34
C GLU A 287 -6.53 -3.39 -15.40
N THR A 288 -6.87 -2.37 -14.62
CA THR A 288 -5.91 -1.73 -13.72
C THR A 288 -6.47 -1.57 -12.32
N HIS A 289 -5.66 -1.84 -11.31
CA HIS A 289 -5.89 -1.39 -9.95
C HIS A 289 -5.25 -0.02 -9.74
N ALA A 290 -6.03 0.92 -9.20
CA ALA A 290 -5.56 2.25 -8.85
C ALA A 290 -5.14 2.30 -7.37
N TRP A 291 -3.95 2.84 -7.11
CA TRP A 291 -3.39 2.98 -5.77
C TRP A 291 -2.99 4.41 -5.46
N PHE A 292 -3.18 4.82 -4.22
CA PHE A 292 -2.46 5.92 -3.61
C PHE A 292 -2.00 5.51 -2.22
N VAL A 293 -0.71 5.65 -1.94
CA VAL A 293 -0.09 5.31 -0.68
C VAL A 293 0.69 6.51 -0.17
N GLY A 294 0.55 6.83 1.12
CA GLY A 294 1.22 8.02 1.64
C GLY A 294 0.99 8.26 3.11
N TYR A 295 1.34 9.47 3.55
CA TYR A 295 1.12 9.94 4.91
C TYR A 295 0.95 11.45 4.96
N GLN A 296 0.27 11.90 6.01
CA GLN A 296 0.15 13.31 6.39
C GLN A 296 0.23 13.41 7.93
N GLY A 297 1.19 14.16 8.45
CA GLY A 297 1.43 14.20 9.90
C GLY A 297 1.60 12.80 10.49
N ASP A 298 0.79 12.48 11.48
CA ASP A 298 0.85 11.20 12.21
C ASP A 298 -0.06 10.11 11.60
N VAL A 299 -0.59 10.29 10.41
CA VAL A 299 -1.46 9.29 9.74
C VAL A 299 -0.82 8.82 8.45
N ALA A 300 -0.47 7.54 8.39
CA ALA A 300 -0.07 6.85 7.16
C ALA A 300 -1.25 6.04 6.62
N PHE A 301 -1.39 5.96 5.29
CA PHE A 301 -2.55 5.31 4.68
C PHE A 301 -2.24 4.70 3.33
N ALA A 302 -3.10 3.78 2.91
CA ALA A 302 -3.13 3.23 1.56
C ALA A 302 -4.57 3.13 1.07
N VAL A 303 -4.81 3.56 -0.17
CA VAL A 303 -6.08 3.46 -0.89
C VAL A 303 -5.89 2.53 -2.07
N LEU A 304 -6.80 1.57 -2.21
CA LEU A 304 -6.97 0.71 -3.38
C LEU A 304 -8.35 0.97 -3.99
N VAL A 305 -8.42 1.11 -5.30
CA VAL A 305 -9.66 1.03 -6.07
C VAL A 305 -9.46 -0.01 -7.17
N GLU A 306 -10.21 -1.11 -7.09
CA GLU A 306 -10.19 -2.13 -8.13
C GLU A 306 -10.80 -1.56 -9.42
N GLU A 307 -10.30 -2.00 -10.58
CA GLU A 307 -10.78 -1.55 -11.89
C GLU A 307 -10.78 0.00 -12.06
N GLY A 308 -9.79 0.66 -11.45
CA GLY A 308 -9.54 2.09 -11.61
C GLY A 308 -8.76 2.39 -12.90
N LYS A 309 -8.73 3.66 -13.36
CA LYS A 309 -7.88 4.08 -14.49
C LYS A 309 -6.43 4.22 -14.01
N SER A 310 -6.13 5.27 -13.26
CA SER A 310 -4.82 5.52 -12.68
C SER A 310 -4.93 5.93 -11.22
N GLY A 311 -3.85 5.73 -10.48
CA GLY A 311 -3.80 6.13 -9.07
C GLY A 311 -4.02 7.62 -8.86
N GLY A 312 -3.50 8.46 -9.76
CA GLY A 312 -3.67 9.93 -9.69
C GLY A 312 -5.10 10.38 -9.94
N GLU A 313 -5.80 9.71 -10.87
CA GLU A 313 -7.17 10.08 -11.24
C GLU A 313 -8.25 9.54 -10.30
N VAL A 314 -7.99 8.40 -9.66
CA VAL A 314 -9.03 7.69 -8.88
C VAL A 314 -8.66 7.56 -7.41
N ALA A 315 -7.50 6.98 -7.07
CA ALA A 315 -7.15 6.69 -5.69
C ALA A 315 -6.67 7.94 -4.91
N ALA A 316 -5.97 8.88 -5.56
CA ALA A 316 -5.54 10.12 -4.91
C ALA A 316 -6.74 11.03 -4.52
N PRO A 317 -7.79 11.23 -5.34
CA PRO A 317 -8.99 11.92 -4.90
C PRO A 317 -9.66 11.28 -3.67
N VAL A 318 -9.80 9.95 -3.62
CA VAL A 318 -10.35 9.25 -2.44
C VAL A 318 -9.49 9.51 -1.20
N ALA A 319 -8.15 9.48 -1.34
CA ALA A 319 -7.24 9.82 -0.24
C ALA A 319 -7.39 11.29 0.20
N LYS A 320 -7.62 12.23 -0.74
CA LYS A 320 -7.90 13.63 -0.44
C LYS A 320 -9.19 13.78 0.36
N ASP A 321 -10.26 13.10 -0.05
CA ASP A 321 -11.53 13.11 0.66
C ASP A 321 -11.38 12.58 2.07
N PHE A 322 -10.66 11.46 2.25
CA PHE A 322 -10.34 10.91 3.57
C PHE A 322 -9.64 11.93 4.48
N LEU A 323 -8.57 12.55 3.99
CA LEU A 323 -7.79 13.51 4.79
C LEU A 323 -8.58 14.81 5.06
N THR A 324 -9.44 15.22 4.13
CA THR A 324 -10.32 16.39 4.29
C THR A 324 -11.37 16.14 5.37
N GLU A 325 -12.02 14.98 5.36
CA GLU A 325 -12.97 14.58 6.42
C GLU A 325 -12.26 14.49 7.78
N LEU A 326 -11.08 13.91 7.81
CA LEU A 326 -10.30 13.80 9.04
C LEU A 326 -9.89 15.17 9.60
N ALA A 327 -9.52 16.12 8.74
CA ALA A 327 -9.20 17.50 9.15
C ALA A 327 -10.42 18.27 9.65
N ALA A 328 -11.62 17.97 9.16
CA ALA A 328 -12.86 18.61 9.59
C ALA A 328 -13.35 18.13 10.96
N THR A 329 -12.87 16.98 11.43
CA THR A 329 -13.30 16.35 12.69
C THR A 329 -12.28 16.49 13.83
N ARG A 330 -11.10 17.04 13.57
CA ARG A 330 -10.04 17.34 14.53
C ARG A 330 -9.96 18.84 14.82
#